data_2f30abe14f7ea5fb95b5eaef0770dd10
#
_entry.id   2f30abe14f7ea5fb95b5eaef0770dd10
#
_cell.length_a   1.000
_cell.length_b   1.000
_cell.length_c   1.000
_cell.angle_alpha   90.00
_cell.angle_beta   90.00
_cell.angle_gamma   90.00
#
_symmetry.space_group_name_H-M   'P 1'
#
loop_
_entity.id
_entity.type
_entity.pdbx_description
1 polymer ?
#
loop_
_entity_poly.entity_id
_entity_poly.type
_entity_poly.pdbx_seq_one_letter_code
_entity_poly.pdbx_strand_id
1 'polypeptide(L)'
;GTLSNVTIAENCTINGTLRAEKIVGDIVKAASAAFPRQRESSVDWPSGTRTVTVTDDHPFDRQIVVLPLTFRGSKRTVSGRTTYSMCYLKVLMNGAVIYDGAANEAVQVFSRIVDMPAGRGNVILTFTLTSTRHSADIPPDTFASDVQVMVIKKQALGISVV
;
A
#
# COMPACT_ATOMS: atom_id res chain seq x y z
N GLY A 1 -10.63 -5.52 43.97
CA GLY A 1 -9.54 -6.47 43.97
C GLY A 1 -8.67 -6.28 42.72
N THR A 2 -7.42 -6.69 42.82
CA THR A 2 -6.46 -6.65 41.72
C THR A 2 -6.18 -8.08 41.27
N LEU A 3 -6.28 -8.34 39.97
CA LEU A 3 -5.91 -9.61 39.36
C LEU A 3 -4.55 -9.44 38.63
N SER A 4 -3.60 -10.32 38.94
CA SER A 4 -2.29 -10.35 38.27
C SER A 4 -2.09 -11.71 37.60
N ASN A 5 -1.55 -11.71 36.36
CA ASN A 5 -1.23 -12.93 35.59
C ASN A 5 -2.42 -13.88 35.43
N VAL A 6 -3.59 -13.35 35.07
CA VAL A 6 -4.81 -14.13 34.89
C VAL A 6 -4.99 -14.50 33.42
N THR A 7 -5.23 -15.77 33.16
CA THR A 7 -5.72 -16.25 31.87
C THR A 7 -7.24 -16.29 31.93
N ILE A 8 -7.90 -15.49 31.10
CA ILE A 8 -9.35 -15.48 30.97
C ILE A 8 -9.69 -16.38 29.78
N ALA A 9 -10.41 -17.46 30.03
CA ALA A 9 -10.93 -18.35 29.01
C ALA A 9 -12.03 -17.65 28.18
N GLU A 10 -12.52 -18.29 27.15
CA GLU A 10 -13.61 -17.81 26.30
C GLU A 10 -14.83 -17.33 27.11
N ASN A 11 -15.53 -16.31 26.57
CA ASN A 11 -16.78 -15.77 27.13
C ASN A 11 -16.63 -14.92 28.41
N CYS A 12 -15.60 -14.10 28.51
CA CYS A 12 -15.52 -13.07 29.54
C CYS A 12 -16.37 -11.85 29.14
N THR A 13 -17.28 -11.42 30.02
CA THR A 13 -18.02 -10.17 29.89
C THR A 13 -17.41 -9.11 30.82
N ILE A 14 -16.97 -8.00 30.24
CA ILE A 14 -16.46 -6.86 31.00
C ILE A 14 -17.51 -5.76 30.99
N ASN A 15 -18.14 -5.53 32.14
CA ASN A 15 -19.08 -4.43 32.34
C ASN A 15 -18.30 -3.19 32.79
N GLY A 16 -17.88 -2.36 31.82
CA GLY A 16 -17.11 -1.17 32.14
C GLY A 16 -16.06 -0.87 31.10
N THR A 17 -15.03 -0.12 31.47
CA THR A 17 -13.94 0.28 30.56
C THR A 17 -12.74 -0.63 30.77
N LEU A 18 -12.29 -1.28 29.71
CA LEU A 18 -11.01 -1.98 29.67
C LEU A 18 -9.91 -0.99 29.23
N ARG A 19 -8.91 -0.79 30.11
CA ARG A 19 -7.66 -0.10 29.73
C ARG A 19 -6.58 -1.14 29.50
N ALA A 20 -6.04 -1.20 28.29
CA ALA A 20 -4.98 -2.11 27.96
C ALA A 20 -3.89 -1.37 27.18
N GLU A 21 -2.64 -1.57 27.57
CA GLU A 21 -1.49 -1.06 26.83
C GLU A 21 -1.23 -1.87 25.55
N LYS A 22 -1.67 -3.12 25.54
CA LYS A 22 -1.57 -4.03 24.39
C LYS A 22 -2.86 -4.81 24.24
N ILE A 23 -3.60 -4.52 23.19
CA ILE A 23 -4.72 -5.34 22.73
C ILE A 23 -4.25 -6.07 21.48
N VAL A 24 -4.13 -7.40 21.57
CA VAL A 24 -3.81 -8.25 20.42
C VAL A 24 -5.11 -8.77 19.85
N GLY A 25 -5.46 -8.35 18.62
CA GLY A 25 -6.59 -8.98 17.94
C GLY A 25 -7.46 -8.10 17.04
N ASP A 26 -7.79 -6.89 17.45
CA ASP A 26 -8.72 -6.03 16.68
C ASP A 26 -8.10 -4.70 16.23
N ILE A 27 -6.79 -4.68 16.05
CA ILE A 27 -6.08 -3.43 15.73
C ILE A 27 -6.00 -3.27 14.21
N VAL A 28 -6.53 -2.15 13.73
CA VAL A 28 -6.20 -1.66 12.41
C VAL A 28 -4.75 -1.17 12.43
N LYS A 29 -3.90 -1.78 11.62
CA LYS A 29 -2.52 -1.34 11.42
C LYS A 29 -2.42 -0.68 10.06
N ALA A 30 -1.73 0.46 10.01
CA ALA A 30 -1.46 1.18 8.79
C ALA A 30 0.03 1.47 8.65
N ALA A 31 0.52 1.45 7.43
CA ALA A 31 1.88 1.85 7.09
C ALA A 31 1.87 2.64 5.78
N SER A 32 2.78 3.60 5.67
CA SER A 32 2.96 4.37 4.44
C SER A 32 4.44 4.64 4.18
N ALA A 33 4.80 4.74 2.90
CA ALA A 33 6.14 5.14 2.48
C ALA A 33 6.09 5.79 1.09
N ALA A 34 6.85 6.86 0.91
CA ALA A 34 7.10 7.45 -0.40
C ALA A 34 7.99 6.53 -1.24
N PHE A 35 7.83 6.55 -2.57
CA PHE A 35 8.77 5.89 -3.45
C PHE A 35 10.16 6.52 -3.33
N PRO A 36 11.24 5.75 -3.56
CA PRO A 36 12.57 6.30 -3.69
C PRO A 36 12.61 7.39 -4.77
N ARG A 37 13.48 8.36 -4.60
CA ARG A 37 13.65 9.42 -5.58
C ARG A 37 15.00 9.31 -6.26
N GLN A 38 14.97 9.48 -7.58
CA GLN A 38 16.18 9.66 -8.40
C GLN A 38 16.37 11.17 -8.65
N ARG A 39 17.60 11.57 -8.83
CA ARG A 39 17.94 13.00 -9.01
C ARG A 39 18.98 13.20 -10.09
N GLU A 40 18.78 14.22 -10.89
CA GLU A 40 19.75 14.71 -11.87
C GLU A 40 19.72 16.23 -11.85
N SER A 41 20.87 16.85 -11.57
CA SER A 41 20.98 18.30 -11.38
C SER A 41 19.97 18.83 -10.33
N SER A 42 19.06 19.70 -10.71
CA SER A 42 18.02 20.29 -9.86
C SER A 42 16.67 19.57 -9.96
N VAL A 43 16.56 18.53 -10.80
CA VAL A 43 15.31 17.79 -11.02
C VAL A 43 15.36 16.45 -10.31
N ASP A 44 14.30 16.12 -9.60
CA ASP A 44 14.13 14.80 -9.00
C ASP A 44 12.76 14.18 -9.37
N TRP A 45 12.70 12.85 -9.40
CA TRP A 45 11.49 12.12 -9.74
C TRP A 45 11.36 10.82 -8.94
N PRO A 46 10.14 10.31 -8.70
CA PRO A 46 9.96 9.04 -8.02
C PRO A 46 10.33 7.88 -8.96
N SER A 47 11.19 6.98 -8.49
CA SER A 47 11.56 5.76 -9.20
C SER A 47 12.23 4.80 -8.24
N GLY A 48 11.76 3.57 -8.18
CA GLY A 48 12.31 2.53 -7.32
C GLY A 48 11.24 1.60 -6.75
N THR A 49 11.61 0.82 -5.76
CA THR A 49 10.76 -0.24 -5.22
C THR A 49 10.43 0.01 -3.75
N ARG A 50 9.18 -0.30 -3.39
CA ARG A 50 8.72 -0.46 -2.01
C ARG A 50 8.13 -1.83 -1.81
N THR A 51 8.47 -2.45 -0.70
CA THR A 51 7.95 -3.77 -0.32
C THR A 51 7.20 -3.65 1.01
N VAL A 52 5.98 -4.17 1.03
CA VAL A 52 5.16 -4.27 2.22
C VAL A 52 5.02 -5.75 2.55
N THR A 53 5.45 -6.14 3.75
CA THR A 53 5.26 -7.49 4.25
C THR A 53 4.22 -7.49 5.36
N VAL A 54 3.15 -8.24 5.18
CA VAL A 54 2.16 -8.50 6.21
C VAL A 54 2.39 -9.90 6.74
N THR A 55 2.80 -10.00 8.00
CA THR A 55 3.12 -11.26 8.66
C THR A 55 1.86 -12.01 9.04
N ASP A 56 1.83 -13.31 8.80
CA ASP A 56 0.74 -14.19 9.22
C ASP A 56 0.94 -14.61 10.69
N ASP A 57 0.64 -13.68 11.58
CA ASP A 57 0.88 -13.78 13.04
C ASP A 57 -0.39 -13.69 13.89
N HIS A 58 -1.57 -13.82 13.26
CA HIS A 58 -2.85 -13.74 13.94
C HIS A 58 -3.70 -14.99 13.67
N PRO A 59 -4.50 -15.45 14.64
CA PRO A 59 -5.33 -16.65 14.50
C PRO A 59 -6.66 -16.40 13.77
N PHE A 60 -6.88 -15.23 13.20
CA PHE A 60 -8.11 -14.84 12.50
C PHE A 60 -7.81 -14.30 11.10
N ASP A 61 -8.83 -14.34 10.24
CA ASP A 61 -8.75 -13.83 8.88
C ASP A 61 -8.68 -12.31 8.87
N ARG A 62 -7.83 -11.76 8.01
CA ARG A 62 -7.62 -10.33 7.82
C ARG A 62 -7.81 -9.93 6.36
N GLN A 63 -7.93 -8.65 6.14
CA GLN A 63 -7.84 -8.04 4.82
C GLN A 63 -6.72 -7.01 4.79
N ILE A 64 -5.99 -7.00 3.69
CA ILE A 64 -5.00 -5.98 3.38
C ILE A 64 -5.65 -5.02 2.41
N VAL A 65 -5.77 -3.76 2.79
CA VAL A 65 -6.35 -2.71 1.96
C VAL A 65 -5.21 -1.83 1.46
N VAL A 66 -4.95 -1.91 0.16
CA VAL A 66 -4.05 -0.97 -0.51
C VAL A 66 -4.89 0.26 -0.87
N LEU A 67 -4.61 1.37 -0.19
CA LEU A 67 -5.29 2.64 -0.44
C LEU A 67 -4.95 3.16 -1.84
N PRO A 68 -5.79 4.02 -2.44
CA PRO A 68 -5.55 4.52 -3.78
C PRO A 68 -4.16 5.12 -3.95
N LEU A 69 -3.37 4.50 -4.81
CA LEU A 69 -2.06 4.97 -5.23
C LEU A 69 -2.21 5.60 -6.60
N THR A 70 -1.95 6.89 -6.68
CA THR A 70 -2.05 7.66 -7.92
C THR A 70 -0.68 7.87 -8.52
N PHE A 71 -0.57 7.78 -9.84
CA PHE A 71 0.67 8.04 -10.56
C PHE A 71 0.36 8.63 -11.93
N ARG A 72 1.25 9.46 -12.43
CA ARG A 72 1.17 10.07 -13.75
C ARG A 72 2.54 10.40 -14.31
N GLY A 73 2.60 10.43 -15.61
CA GLY A 73 3.68 11.07 -16.35
C GLY A 73 3.38 12.53 -16.65
N SER A 74 3.99 13.03 -17.70
CA SER A 74 3.76 14.40 -18.18
C SER A 74 3.93 14.48 -19.70
N LYS A 75 3.41 15.56 -20.26
CA LYS A 75 3.54 15.92 -21.69
C LYS A 75 4.22 17.27 -21.79
N ARG A 76 5.15 17.37 -22.73
CA ARG A 76 5.77 18.65 -23.10
C ARG A 76 5.72 18.86 -24.60
N THR A 77 5.49 20.08 -25.02
CA THR A 77 5.58 20.48 -26.43
C THR A 77 6.62 21.58 -26.55
N VAL A 78 7.69 21.31 -27.26
CA VAL A 78 8.79 22.26 -27.49
C VAL A 78 9.00 22.37 -29.00
N SER A 79 8.94 23.57 -29.54
CA SER A 79 9.12 23.84 -30.99
C SER A 79 8.26 22.94 -31.90
N GLY A 80 6.98 22.74 -31.52
CA GLY A 80 6.03 21.93 -32.25
C GLY A 80 6.19 20.41 -32.10
N ARG A 81 7.20 19.93 -31.36
CA ARG A 81 7.41 18.51 -31.08
C ARG A 81 6.86 18.16 -29.70
N THR A 82 5.98 17.18 -29.65
CA THR A 82 5.44 16.65 -28.40
C THR A 82 6.27 15.45 -27.94
N THR A 83 6.64 15.48 -26.64
CA THR A 83 7.33 14.39 -25.94
C THR A 83 6.59 14.04 -24.67
N TYR A 84 6.74 12.80 -24.21
CA TYR A 84 6.13 12.29 -23.01
C TYR A 84 7.18 11.75 -22.04
N SER A 85 6.99 12.04 -20.75
CA SER A 85 7.63 11.32 -19.66
C SER A 85 6.60 10.35 -19.10
N MET A 86 6.88 9.06 -19.20
CA MET A 86 5.95 8.01 -18.77
C MET A 86 6.26 7.58 -17.34
N CYS A 87 5.23 7.23 -16.62
CA CYS A 87 5.32 6.61 -15.30
C CYS A 87 4.70 5.21 -15.35
N TYR A 88 5.45 4.20 -14.92
CA TYR A 88 5.03 2.80 -14.91
C TYR A 88 4.96 2.31 -13.47
N LEU A 89 3.85 1.67 -13.13
CA LEU A 89 3.69 0.99 -11.85
C LEU A 89 3.46 -0.49 -12.07
N LYS A 90 4.33 -1.32 -11.49
CA LYS A 90 4.15 -2.77 -11.42
C LYS A 90 3.97 -3.18 -9.96
N VAL A 91 2.94 -3.99 -9.69
CA VAL A 91 2.68 -4.53 -8.36
C VAL A 91 2.67 -6.04 -8.40
N LEU A 92 3.46 -6.65 -7.52
CA LEU A 92 3.50 -8.09 -7.34
C LEU A 92 2.94 -8.45 -5.96
N MET A 93 2.26 -9.59 -5.89
CA MET A 93 1.86 -10.23 -4.63
C MET A 93 2.49 -11.62 -4.57
N ASN A 94 3.34 -11.84 -3.58
CA ASN A 94 4.12 -13.08 -3.43
C ASN A 94 4.82 -13.50 -4.74
N GLY A 95 5.39 -12.53 -5.46
CA GLY A 95 6.09 -12.73 -6.72
C GLY A 95 5.23 -12.79 -7.97
N ALA A 96 3.91 -12.91 -7.86
CA ALA A 96 3.00 -12.88 -8.99
C ALA A 96 2.55 -11.45 -9.32
N VAL A 97 2.55 -11.07 -10.60
CA VAL A 97 2.08 -9.75 -11.06
C VAL A 97 0.58 -9.65 -10.86
N ILE A 98 0.13 -8.66 -10.11
CA ILE A 98 -1.29 -8.34 -9.90
C ILE A 98 -1.70 -7.02 -10.56
N TYR A 99 -0.74 -6.20 -10.95
CA TYR A 99 -0.96 -4.96 -11.69
C TYR A 99 0.29 -4.58 -12.49
N ASP A 100 0.09 -4.11 -13.71
CA ASP A 100 1.14 -3.56 -14.57
C ASP A 100 0.52 -2.45 -15.42
N GLY A 101 0.76 -1.21 -15.02
CA GLY A 101 0.11 -0.04 -15.61
C GLY A 101 1.10 1.05 -16.02
N ALA A 102 0.71 1.80 -17.05
CA ALA A 102 1.46 2.92 -17.56
C ALA A 102 0.61 4.18 -17.60
N ALA A 103 1.19 5.31 -17.24
CA ALA A 103 0.56 6.62 -17.29
C ALA A 103 1.40 7.61 -18.07
N ASN A 104 0.75 8.36 -18.96
CA ASN A 104 1.28 9.58 -19.57
C ASN A 104 0.85 10.81 -18.76
N GLU A 105 0.27 11.85 -19.36
CA GLU A 105 -0.24 13.02 -18.61
C GLU A 105 -1.51 12.75 -17.80
N ALA A 106 -2.27 11.71 -18.12
CA ALA A 106 -3.46 11.33 -17.39
C ALA A 106 -3.11 10.53 -16.13
N VAL A 107 -3.73 10.90 -15.00
CA VAL A 107 -3.54 10.19 -13.73
C VAL A 107 -4.12 8.78 -13.83
N GLN A 108 -3.34 7.79 -13.40
CA GLN A 108 -3.79 6.42 -13.17
C GLN A 108 -3.88 6.15 -11.67
N VAL A 109 -4.75 5.24 -11.30
CA VAL A 109 -5.00 4.87 -9.90
C VAL A 109 -4.93 3.36 -9.76
N PHE A 110 -4.17 2.89 -8.78
CA PHE A 110 -4.19 1.50 -8.32
C PHE A 110 -4.71 1.44 -6.89
N SER A 111 -5.68 0.55 -6.65
CA SER A 111 -6.12 0.17 -5.31
C SER A 111 -6.52 -1.31 -5.29
N ARG A 112 -6.38 -1.96 -4.15
CA ARG A 112 -6.69 -3.40 -4.04
C ARG A 112 -7.07 -3.76 -2.61
N ILE A 113 -8.00 -4.72 -2.50
CA ILE A 113 -8.25 -5.45 -1.26
C ILE A 113 -7.77 -6.87 -1.47
N VAL A 114 -6.93 -7.36 -0.55
CA VAL A 114 -6.38 -8.71 -0.58
C VAL A 114 -6.83 -9.45 0.67
N ASP A 115 -7.47 -10.60 0.49
CA ASP A 115 -7.80 -11.49 1.60
C ASP A 115 -6.53 -12.17 2.13
N MET A 116 -6.39 -12.19 3.44
CA MET A 116 -5.30 -12.85 4.15
C MET A 116 -5.88 -13.80 5.20
N PRO A 117 -6.28 -15.02 4.79
CA PRO A 117 -6.72 -16.04 5.74
C PRO A 117 -5.61 -16.43 6.71
N ALA A 118 -5.98 -16.67 7.97
CA ALA A 118 -5.03 -17.15 8.98
C ALA A 118 -4.38 -18.47 8.57
N GLY A 119 -3.08 -18.62 8.82
CA GLY A 119 -2.31 -19.82 8.54
C GLY A 119 -1.94 -20.04 7.07
N ARG A 120 -2.16 -19.08 6.19
CA ARG A 120 -1.81 -19.16 4.75
C ARG A 120 -0.41 -18.64 4.44
N GLY A 121 0.29 -18.06 5.41
CA GLY A 121 1.61 -17.47 5.26
C GLY A 121 1.58 -15.97 5.03
N ASN A 122 2.76 -15.37 5.02
CA ASN A 122 2.93 -13.94 4.84
C ASN A 122 2.46 -13.47 3.46
N VAL A 123 1.92 -12.27 3.39
CA VAL A 123 1.64 -11.59 2.13
C VAL A 123 2.71 -10.52 1.90
N ILE A 124 3.39 -10.61 0.77
CA ILE A 124 4.43 -9.67 0.34
C ILE A 124 3.94 -8.94 -0.89
N LEU A 125 3.75 -7.63 -0.76
CA LEU A 125 3.38 -6.75 -1.87
C LEU A 125 4.62 -5.95 -2.27
N THR A 126 5.01 -6.04 -3.53
CA THR A 126 6.15 -5.31 -4.09
C THR A 126 5.65 -4.32 -5.13
N PHE A 127 5.88 -3.04 -4.88
CA PHE A 127 5.51 -1.92 -5.74
C PHE A 127 6.76 -1.38 -6.41
N THR A 128 6.86 -1.49 -7.71
CA THR A 128 7.99 -0.95 -8.48
C THR A 128 7.50 0.16 -9.40
N LEU A 129 8.05 1.35 -9.19
CA LEU A 129 7.78 2.54 -10.00
C LEU A 129 8.96 2.83 -10.90
N THR A 130 8.70 3.06 -12.18
CA THR A 130 9.71 3.43 -13.16
C THR A 130 9.26 4.68 -13.92
N SER A 131 10.17 5.63 -14.06
CA SER A 131 9.93 6.87 -14.80
C SER A 131 10.83 6.94 -16.01
N THR A 132 10.31 7.40 -17.15
CA THR A 132 11.10 7.61 -18.37
C THR A 132 11.31 9.09 -18.65
N ARG A 133 12.41 9.40 -19.34
CA ARG A 133 12.74 10.76 -19.77
C ARG A 133 11.83 11.21 -20.91
N HIS A 134 11.65 12.52 -21.03
CA HIS A 134 11.03 13.12 -22.22
C HIS A 134 11.89 12.95 -23.46
N SER A 135 13.21 13.09 -23.29
CA SER A 135 14.25 12.91 -24.31
C SER A 135 15.60 12.70 -23.63
N ALA A 136 16.67 12.50 -24.39
CA ALA A 136 18.01 12.34 -23.84
C ALA A 136 18.41 13.49 -22.89
N ASP A 137 18.01 14.73 -23.22
CA ASP A 137 18.41 15.94 -22.51
C ASP A 137 17.37 16.44 -21.50
N ILE A 138 16.18 15.84 -21.46
CA ILE A 138 15.09 16.27 -20.59
C ILE A 138 14.77 15.14 -19.62
N PRO A 139 15.09 15.32 -18.31
CA PRO A 139 14.84 14.29 -17.29
C PRO A 139 13.36 13.99 -17.09
N PRO A 140 13.03 12.90 -16.38
CA PRO A 140 11.65 12.57 -16.05
C PRO A 140 10.94 13.70 -15.27
N ASP A 141 9.66 13.85 -15.59
CA ASP A 141 8.73 14.75 -14.90
C ASP A 141 7.47 13.93 -14.58
N THR A 142 7.55 13.15 -13.55
CA THR A 142 6.54 12.17 -13.16
C THR A 142 6.15 12.36 -11.69
N PHE A 143 4.99 11.84 -11.35
CA PHE A 143 4.44 11.91 -10.00
C PHE A 143 3.92 10.54 -9.58
N ALA A 144 4.09 10.22 -8.31
CA ALA A 144 3.40 9.13 -7.64
C ALA A 144 3.10 9.51 -6.18
N SER A 145 1.93 9.11 -5.69
CA SER A 145 1.60 9.20 -4.28
C SER A 145 2.35 8.14 -3.47
N ASP A 146 2.28 8.24 -2.15
CA ASP A 146 2.86 7.24 -1.27
C ASP A 146 2.15 5.90 -1.41
N VAL A 147 2.88 4.82 -1.17
CA VAL A 147 2.30 3.50 -0.90
C VAL A 147 1.69 3.55 0.49
N GLN A 148 0.39 3.31 0.60
CA GLN A 148 -0.35 3.28 1.86
C GLN A 148 -1.12 1.98 1.95
N VAL A 149 -0.92 1.25 3.03
CA VAL A 149 -1.54 -0.06 3.26
C VAL A 149 -2.12 -0.11 4.66
N MET A 150 -3.34 -0.63 4.76
CA MET A 150 -4.01 -0.93 6.03
C MET A 150 -4.25 -2.43 6.12
N VAL A 151 -4.15 -2.98 7.32
CA VAL A 151 -4.52 -4.36 7.63
C VAL A 151 -5.64 -4.34 8.64
N ILE A 152 -6.75 -4.99 8.31
CA ILE A 152 -7.97 -5.02 9.14
C ILE A 152 -8.42 -6.46 9.36
N LYS A 153 -9.14 -6.71 10.47
CA LYS A 153 -9.82 -7.98 10.70
C LYS A 153 -11.00 -8.12 9.73
N LYS A 154 -11.14 -9.28 9.09
CA LYS A 154 -12.15 -9.49 8.04
C LYS A 154 -13.58 -9.54 8.57
N GLN A 155 -13.79 -10.06 9.78
CA GLN A 155 -15.13 -10.11 10.37
C GLN A 155 -15.52 -8.76 10.96
N ALA A 156 -16.35 -8.02 10.23
CA ALA A 156 -17.03 -6.84 10.74
C ALA A 156 -18.47 -7.22 11.10
N LEU A 157 -18.79 -7.17 12.40
CA LEU A 157 -20.17 -7.26 12.85
C LEU A 157 -20.88 -5.92 12.58
N GLY A 158 -22.13 -5.96 12.10
CA GLY A 158 -22.95 -4.78 11.92
C GLY A 158 -22.80 -4.08 10.55
N ILE A 159 -22.15 -4.70 9.56
CA ILE A 159 -22.10 -4.22 8.18
C ILE A 159 -22.78 -5.23 7.28
N SER A 160 -23.73 -4.76 6.47
CA SER A 160 -24.33 -5.53 5.38
C SER A 160 -24.40 -4.69 4.12
N VAL A 161 -24.16 -5.33 2.99
CA VAL A 161 -24.38 -4.76 1.66
C VAL A 161 -25.48 -5.58 1.00
N VAL A 162 -26.58 -4.94 0.64
CA VAL A 162 -27.76 -5.55 -0.01
C VAL A 162 -28.01 -4.90 -1.35
#